data_4328c49ba18ceb67394374eafab2c9ef
#
_entry.id   4328c49ba18ceb67394374eafab2c9ef
#
_cell.length_a   1.000
_cell.length_b   1.000
_cell.length_c   1.000
_cell.angle_alpha   90.00
_cell.angle_beta   90.00
_cell.angle_gamma   90.00
#
_symmetry.space_group_name_H-M   'P 1'
#
loop_
_entity.id
_entity.type
_entity.pdbx_description
1 polymer ?
#
loop_
_entity_poly.entity_id
_entity_poly.type
_entity_poly.pdbx_seq_one_letter_code
_entity_poly.pdbx_strand_id
1 'polypeptide(L)'
;MCKALSKEELQQYQAIANILQHIILVDPDGKTVNAFKLDALAEQWPCLTDSVAEQRGKAALASFFEGWTGSDAETLALRLDFTRLFCGPDTPLAAPWGSVYLCENELLNDTSTQALSKFYSDHNIELTFTSNEPVDHIGLMFAVLSYLLGSMAEGNATEYQQKVVSDLLRFHLLPFANRVMELTNEHASSSYYQGMALLGSVFLNHLSVRLNIIPLKYKLYR
;
A
#
# COMPACT_ATOMS: atom_id res chain seq x y z
N MET A 1 21.08 -10.12 -15.29
CA MET A 1 19.69 -10.51 -15.62
C MET A 1 18.97 -10.73 -14.28
N CYS A 2 17.87 -10.03 -14.03
CA CYS A 2 17.05 -10.26 -12.84
C CYS A 2 16.43 -11.67 -12.96
N LYS A 3 16.52 -12.49 -11.91
CA LYS A 3 15.88 -13.80 -11.89
C LYS A 3 14.35 -13.58 -11.90
N ALA A 4 13.62 -14.30 -12.75
CA ALA A 4 12.16 -14.24 -12.78
C ALA A 4 11.59 -14.48 -11.36
N LEU A 5 10.46 -13.84 -11.04
CA LEU A 5 9.75 -14.08 -9.79
C LEU A 5 9.19 -15.50 -9.78
N SER A 6 9.34 -16.21 -8.67
CA SER A 6 8.68 -17.49 -8.48
C SER A 6 7.18 -17.29 -8.23
N LYS A 7 6.40 -18.34 -8.40
CA LYS A 7 4.97 -18.32 -8.10
C LYS A 7 4.71 -17.97 -6.63
N GLU A 8 5.51 -18.50 -5.74
CA GLU A 8 5.42 -18.25 -4.29
C GLU A 8 5.72 -16.79 -3.96
N GLU A 9 6.76 -16.19 -4.57
CA GLU A 9 7.06 -14.76 -4.41
C GLU A 9 5.89 -13.90 -4.90
N LEU A 10 5.32 -14.22 -6.06
CA LEU A 10 4.18 -13.48 -6.62
C LEU A 10 2.95 -13.56 -5.71
N GLN A 11 2.64 -14.73 -5.15
CA GLN A 11 1.53 -14.92 -4.21
C GLN A 11 1.76 -14.16 -2.89
N GLN A 12 2.98 -14.17 -2.36
CA GLN A 12 3.34 -13.39 -1.17
C GLN A 12 3.16 -11.89 -1.41
N TYR A 13 3.67 -11.37 -2.53
CA TYR A 13 3.55 -9.95 -2.86
C TYR A 13 2.10 -9.54 -3.13
N GLN A 14 1.31 -10.42 -3.76
CA GLN A 14 -0.12 -10.24 -3.93
C GLN A 14 -0.83 -10.12 -2.58
N ALA A 15 -0.55 -11.01 -1.64
CA ALA A 15 -1.15 -11.00 -0.31
C ALA A 15 -0.80 -9.71 0.45
N ILE A 16 0.46 -9.27 0.43
CA ILE A 16 0.89 -8.01 1.05
C ILE A 16 0.16 -6.82 0.42
N ALA A 17 0.10 -6.75 -0.91
CA ALA A 17 -0.58 -5.67 -1.61
C ALA A 17 -2.09 -5.63 -1.27
N ASN A 18 -2.76 -6.78 -1.14
CA ASN A 18 -4.15 -6.87 -0.69
C ASN A 18 -4.36 -6.34 0.73
N ILE A 19 -3.46 -6.68 1.65
CA ILE A 19 -3.54 -6.20 3.03
C ILE A 19 -3.36 -4.68 3.06
N LEU A 20 -2.35 -4.14 2.37
CA LEU A 20 -2.09 -2.71 2.31
C LEU A 20 -3.24 -1.94 1.64
N GLN A 21 -3.81 -2.49 0.56
CA GLN A 21 -5.02 -1.96 -0.05
C GLN A 21 -6.14 -1.81 0.99
N HIS A 22 -6.46 -2.91 1.68
CA HIS A 22 -7.56 -2.93 2.64
C HIS A 22 -7.35 -1.92 3.77
N ILE A 23 -6.16 -1.88 4.34
CA ILE A 23 -5.84 -1.03 5.50
C ILE A 23 -5.90 0.47 5.18
N ILE A 24 -5.58 0.86 3.95
CA ILE A 24 -5.54 2.28 3.56
C ILE A 24 -6.85 2.73 2.90
N LEU A 25 -7.59 1.81 2.28
CA LEU A 25 -8.81 2.15 1.53
C LEU A 25 -10.10 1.94 2.32
N VAL A 26 -10.10 1.04 3.29
CA VAL A 26 -11.31 0.62 4.01
C VAL A 26 -11.27 1.09 5.46
N ASP A 27 -12.33 1.77 5.88
CA ASP A 27 -12.52 2.17 7.27
C ASP A 27 -12.46 0.92 8.19
N PRO A 28 -11.60 0.90 9.20
CA PRO A 28 -11.38 -0.30 10.01
C PRO A 28 -12.62 -0.68 10.80
N ASP A 29 -12.94 -1.96 10.80
CA ASP A 29 -13.99 -2.56 11.62
C ASP A 29 -13.42 -3.66 12.52
N GLY A 30 -14.06 -3.84 13.70
CA GLY A 30 -13.58 -4.80 14.69
C GLY A 30 -13.57 -6.24 14.20
N LYS A 31 -14.45 -6.63 13.26
CA LYS A 31 -14.50 -7.98 12.71
C LYS A 31 -13.26 -8.28 11.88
N THR A 32 -12.88 -7.36 10.99
CA THR A 32 -11.68 -7.51 10.14
C THR A 32 -10.41 -7.51 10.98
N VAL A 33 -10.30 -6.59 11.96
CA VAL A 33 -9.12 -6.55 12.86
C VAL A 33 -9.03 -7.83 13.69
N ASN A 34 -10.15 -8.38 14.17
CA ASN A 34 -10.18 -9.67 14.85
C ASN A 34 -9.75 -10.82 13.94
N ALA A 35 -10.14 -10.81 12.66
CA ALA A 35 -9.68 -11.82 11.70
C ALA A 35 -8.16 -11.75 11.53
N PHE A 36 -7.57 -10.56 11.36
CA PHE A 36 -6.11 -10.40 11.29
C PHE A 36 -5.38 -10.89 12.54
N LYS A 37 -5.97 -10.68 13.73
CA LYS A 37 -5.43 -11.22 14.98
C LYS A 37 -5.50 -12.75 15.01
N LEU A 38 -6.62 -13.34 14.63
CA LEU A 38 -6.83 -14.80 14.62
C LEU A 38 -5.92 -15.50 13.59
N ASP A 39 -5.69 -14.85 12.47
CA ASP A 39 -4.79 -15.32 11.41
C ASP A 39 -3.32 -15.06 11.72
N ALA A 40 -3.02 -14.55 12.95
CA ALA A 40 -1.66 -14.26 13.41
C ALA A 40 -0.87 -13.40 12.39
N LEU A 41 -1.49 -12.31 11.89
CA LEU A 41 -0.95 -11.50 10.79
C LEU A 41 0.49 -11.02 11.05
N ALA A 42 0.81 -10.65 12.29
CA ALA A 42 2.14 -10.15 12.64
C ALA A 42 3.22 -11.24 12.47
N GLU A 43 2.92 -12.47 12.90
CA GLU A 43 3.80 -13.65 12.84
C GLU A 43 3.86 -14.23 11.43
N GLN A 44 2.72 -14.23 10.72
CA GLN A 44 2.60 -14.77 9.35
C GLN A 44 3.10 -13.79 8.28
N TRP A 45 3.38 -12.53 8.63
CA TRP A 45 3.91 -11.57 7.68
C TRP A 45 5.22 -12.08 7.07
N PRO A 46 5.32 -12.16 5.72
CA PRO A 46 6.52 -12.69 5.07
C PRO A 46 7.78 -11.93 5.48
N CYS A 47 8.88 -12.66 5.69
CA CYS A 47 10.18 -12.04 5.90
C CYS A 47 10.79 -11.70 4.55
N LEU A 48 10.82 -10.42 4.21
CA LEU A 48 11.33 -9.93 2.92
C LEU A 48 12.80 -9.55 2.97
N THR A 49 13.24 -8.93 4.05
CA THR A 49 14.57 -8.31 4.13
C THR A 49 15.31 -8.59 5.44
N ASP A 50 14.60 -9.05 6.46
CA ASP A 50 15.08 -9.18 7.86
C ASP A 50 15.71 -7.86 8.39
N SER A 51 15.27 -6.73 7.86
CA SER A 51 15.77 -5.41 8.26
C SER A 51 15.22 -4.98 9.62
N VAL A 52 15.92 -4.03 10.28
CA VAL A 52 15.44 -3.43 11.54
C VAL A 52 14.04 -2.81 11.36
N ALA A 53 13.76 -2.21 10.21
CA ALA A 53 12.45 -1.62 9.92
C ALA A 53 11.36 -2.72 9.84
N GLU A 54 11.65 -3.85 9.21
CA GLU A 54 10.73 -4.99 9.14
C GLU A 54 10.46 -5.58 10.53
N GLN A 55 11.50 -5.80 11.32
CA GLN A 55 11.37 -6.32 12.68
C GLN A 55 10.56 -5.38 13.56
N ARG A 56 10.80 -4.05 13.46
CA ARG A 56 10.01 -3.03 14.19
C ARG A 56 8.56 -3.02 13.74
N GLY A 57 8.29 -3.15 12.46
CA GLY A 57 6.92 -3.21 11.92
C GLY A 57 6.16 -4.41 12.46
N LYS A 58 6.77 -5.61 12.42
CA LYS A 58 6.19 -6.84 13.00
C LYS A 58 5.96 -6.70 14.51
N ALA A 59 6.93 -6.17 15.24
CA ALA A 59 6.80 -5.97 16.69
C ALA A 59 5.68 -4.99 17.05
N ALA A 60 5.51 -3.90 16.27
CA ALA A 60 4.42 -2.94 16.47
C ALA A 60 3.05 -3.59 16.27
N LEU A 61 2.88 -4.41 15.20
CA LEU A 61 1.65 -5.17 14.99
C LEU A 61 1.40 -6.21 16.07
N ALA A 62 2.42 -6.99 16.46
CA ALA A 62 2.29 -7.98 17.51
C ALA A 62 1.82 -7.32 18.83
N SER A 63 2.45 -6.21 19.22
CA SER A 63 2.05 -5.43 20.40
C SER A 63 0.61 -4.90 20.30
N PHE A 64 0.20 -4.44 19.12
CA PHE A 64 -1.18 -4.02 18.89
C PHE A 64 -2.16 -5.19 19.11
N PHE A 65 -1.91 -6.32 18.48
CA PHE A 65 -2.81 -7.49 18.57
C PHE A 65 -2.82 -8.13 19.96
N GLU A 66 -1.71 -8.07 20.70
CA GLU A 66 -1.66 -8.50 22.11
C GLU A 66 -2.64 -7.70 22.96
N GLY A 67 -2.66 -6.37 22.81
CA GLY A 67 -3.55 -5.48 23.54
C GLY A 67 -4.99 -5.42 23.01
N TRP A 68 -5.24 -5.87 21.78
CA TRP A 68 -6.54 -5.75 21.12
C TRP A 68 -7.58 -6.71 21.70
N THR A 69 -8.69 -6.19 22.24
CA THR A 69 -9.82 -6.96 22.78
C THR A 69 -11.02 -7.00 21.83
N GLY A 70 -11.05 -6.12 20.81
CA GLY A 70 -12.18 -5.98 19.87
C GLY A 70 -13.34 -5.17 20.44
N SER A 71 -13.12 -4.38 21.48
CA SER A 71 -14.15 -3.51 22.05
C SER A 71 -14.55 -2.38 21.08
N ASP A 72 -15.77 -1.86 21.24
CA ASP A 72 -16.26 -0.72 20.45
C ASP A 72 -15.37 0.51 20.65
N ALA A 73 -14.84 0.72 21.85
CA ALA A 73 -13.95 1.84 22.14
C ALA A 73 -12.61 1.75 21.38
N GLU A 74 -12.01 0.55 21.30
CA GLU A 74 -10.79 0.32 20.52
C GLU A 74 -11.04 0.46 19.02
N THR A 75 -12.17 -0.09 18.54
CA THR A 75 -12.57 0.05 17.15
C THR A 75 -12.77 1.52 16.79
N LEU A 76 -13.44 2.29 17.64
CA LEU A 76 -13.62 3.73 17.44
C LEU A 76 -12.28 4.47 17.44
N ALA A 77 -11.37 4.15 18.36
CA ALA A 77 -10.03 4.77 18.41
C ALA A 77 -9.25 4.51 17.11
N LEU A 78 -9.32 3.29 16.58
CA LEU A 78 -8.66 2.93 15.33
C LEU A 78 -9.29 3.65 14.12
N ARG A 79 -10.61 3.81 14.08
CA ARG A 79 -11.33 4.58 13.05
C ARG A 79 -10.99 6.07 13.09
N LEU A 80 -10.85 6.64 14.26
CA LEU A 80 -10.41 8.04 14.41
C LEU A 80 -8.98 8.24 13.91
N ASP A 81 -8.09 7.27 14.16
CA ASP A 81 -6.72 7.30 13.63
C ASP A 81 -6.72 7.20 12.10
N PHE A 82 -7.48 6.27 11.52
CA PHE A 82 -7.71 6.15 10.08
C PHE A 82 -8.20 7.47 9.45
N THR A 83 -9.27 8.02 10.02
CA THR A 83 -9.88 9.26 9.50
C THR A 83 -8.86 10.39 9.50
N ARG A 84 -8.09 10.55 10.57
CA ARG A 84 -7.08 11.60 10.69
C ARG A 84 -5.91 11.41 9.72
N LEU A 85 -5.51 10.17 9.50
CA LEU A 85 -4.41 9.84 8.58
C LEU A 85 -4.80 10.01 7.11
N PHE A 86 -5.95 9.50 6.70
CA PHE A 86 -6.27 9.29 5.28
C PHE A 86 -7.49 10.06 4.76
N CYS A 87 -8.42 10.47 5.62
CA CYS A 87 -9.66 11.12 5.17
C CYS A 87 -9.72 12.61 5.53
N GLY A 88 -9.32 12.97 6.74
CA GLY A 88 -9.46 14.33 7.30
C GLY A 88 -10.88 14.63 7.79
N PRO A 89 -11.15 15.74 8.46
CA PRO A 89 -12.08 16.77 8.00
C PRO A 89 -11.33 17.93 7.32
N ASP A 90 -10.05 18.09 7.62
CA ASP A 90 -9.10 18.99 6.98
C ASP A 90 -8.21 18.20 6.00
N THR A 91 -7.00 18.69 5.77
CA THR A 91 -6.00 17.96 4.98
C THR A 91 -5.53 16.71 5.74
N PRO A 92 -5.71 15.50 5.19
CA PRO A 92 -5.25 14.26 5.84
C PRO A 92 -3.75 14.30 6.16
N LEU A 93 -3.33 13.77 7.30
CA LEU A 93 -1.92 13.81 7.72
C LEU A 93 -1.00 13.00 6.80
N ALA A 94 -1.52 11.91 6.25
CA ALA A 94 -0.86 11.06 5.25
C ALA A 94 -1.80 10.90 4.05
N ALA A 95 -2.06 12.01 3.33
CA ALA A 95 -2.99 12.03 2.20
C ALA A 95 -2.73 10.84 1.27
N PRO A 96 -3.76 10.05 0.90
CA PRO A 96 -3.51 8.81 0.16
C PRO A 96 -3.42 9.01 -1.36
N TRP A 97 -3.51 10.23 -1.89
CA TRP A 97 -3.55 10.52 -3.32
C TRP A 97 -2.19 11.00 -3.84
N GLY A 98 -1.72 10.41 -4.94
CA GLY A 98 -0.44 10.72 -5.56
C GLY A 98 -0.34 12.16 -6.03
N SER A 99 -1.42 12.74 -6.57
CA SER A 99 -1.46 14.12 -7.04
C SER A 99 -1.13 15.16 -5.96
N VAL A 100 -1.47 14.88 -4.70
CA VAL A 100 -1.14 15.76 -3.55
C VAL A 100 0.38 15.88 -3.34
N TYR A 101 1.15 14.86 -3.74
CA TYR A 101 2.62 14.85 -3.58
C TYR A 101 3.35 15.27 -4.85
N LEU A 102 2.79 14.96 -6.01
CA LEU A 102 3.48 15.07 -7.30
C LEU A 102 3.17 16.37 -8.05
N CYS A 103 2.16 17.13 -7.60
CA CYS A 103 1.73 18.36 -8.24
C CYS A 103 1.89 19.54 -7.29
N GLU A 104 2.37 20.68 -7.82
CA GLU A 104 2.72 21.88 -7.03
C GLU A 104 1.53 22.48 -6.28
N ASN A 105 0.33 22.35 -6.85
CA ASN A 105 -0.88 22.88 -6.25
C ASN A 105 -1.52 21.95 -5.20
N GLU A 106 -0.96 20.73 -5.01
CA GLU A 106 -1.47 19.70 -4.09
C GLU A 106 -2.97 19.37 -4.32
N LEU A 107 -3.46 19.55 -5.56
CA LEU A 107 -4.85 19.33 -5.91
C LEU A 107 -5.10 17.87 -6.33
N LEU A 108 -6.31 17.39 -5.99
CA LEU A 108 -6.79 16.10 -6.46
C LEU A 108 -7.05 16.12 -7.98
N ASN A 109 -6.95 14.95 -8.61
CA ASN A 109 -7.22 14.77 -10.05
C ASN A 109 -6.36 15.63 -10.99
N ASP A 110 -5.15 15.93 -10.61
CA ASP A 110 -4.19 16.69 -11.41
C ASP A 110 -3.49 15.81 -12.47
N THR A 111 -2.47 16.32 -13.10
CA THR A 111 -1.74 15.73 -14.25
C THR A 111 -1.22 14.31 -13.96
N SER A 112 -0.77 14.02 -12.73
CA SER A 112 -0.33 12.67 -12.33
C SER A 112 -1.48 11.66 -12.31
N THR A 113 -2.67 12.06 -11.86
CA THR A 113 -3.89 11.24 -11.89
C THR A 113 -4.33 10.95 -13.32
N GLN A 114 -4.26 11.95 -14.21
CA GLN A 114 -4.59 11.79 -15.64
C GLN A 114 -3.60 10.84 -16.32
N ALA A 115 -2.30 10.96 -16.03
CA ALA A 115 -1.28 10.06 -16.55
C ALA A 115 -1.52 8.60 -16.12
N LEU A 116 -1.90 8.37 -14.85
CA LEU A 116 -2.26 7.05 -14.34
C LEU A 116 -3.55 6.51 -14.98
N SER A 117 -4.59 7.35 -15.15
CA SER A 117 -5.83 6.98 -15.86
C SER A 117 -5.55 6.53 -17.28
N LYS A 118 -4.67 7.26 -17.98
CA LYS A 118 -4.22 6.88 -19.32
C LYS A 118 -3.46 5.55 -19.31
N PHE A 119 -2.56 5.36 -18.35
CA PHE A 119 -1.84 4.09 -18.16
C PHE A 119 -2.81 2.91 -17.97
N TYR A 120 -3.83 3.05 -17.13
CA TYR A 120 -4.83 2.01 -16.95
C TYR A 120 -5.60 1.70 -18.24
N SER A 121 -6.02 2.74 -18.96
CA SER A 121 -6.69 2.57 -20.27
C SER A 121 -5.80 1.89 -21.30
N ASP A 122 -4.54 2.30 -21.44
CA ASP A 122 -3.59 1.74 -22.41
C ASP A 122 -3.30 0.24 -22.16
N HIS A 123 -3.47 -0.22 -20.91
CA HIS A 123 -3.23 -1.61 -20.50
C HIS A 123 -4.51 -2.40 -20.22
N ASN A 124 -5.69 -1.86 -20.54
CA ASN A 124 -7.00 -2.47 -20.28
C ASN A 124 -7.18 -2.88 -18.81
N ILE A 125 -6.70 -2.04 -17.88
CA ILE A 125 -6.88 -2.24 -16.44
C ILE A 125 -8.17 -1.54 -16.03
N GLU A 126 -9.17 -2.33 -15.64
CA GLU A 126 -10.45 -1.84 -15.13
C GLU A 126 -10.48 -1.96 -13.61
N LEU A 127 -10.81 -0.85 -12.95
CA LEU A 127 -11.06 -0.87 -11.50
C LEU A 127 -12.49 -1.38 -11.27
N THR A 128 -12.62 -2.60 -10.79
CA THR A 128 -13.91 -3.24 -10.49
C THR A 128 -14.56 -2.74 -9.20
N PHE A 129 -13.92 -1.80 -8.51
CA PHE A 129 -14.42 -1.24 -7.26
C PHE A 129 -15.34 -0.06 -7.54
N THR A 130 -16.49 -0.04 -6.88
CA THR A 130 -17.34 1.16 -6.77
C THR A 130 -16.74 2.09 -5.71
N SER A 131 -15.61 2.71 -6.01
CA SER A 131 -15.01 3.75 -5.17
C SER A 131 -15.19 5.10 -5.85
N ASN A 132 -15.51 6.13 -5.08
CA ASN A 132 -15.52 7.52 -5.56
C ASN A 132 -14.15 8.18 -5.43
N GLU A 133 -13.14 7.44 -4.96
CA GLU A 133 -11.78 7.94 -4.82
C GLU A 133 -11.10 8.15 -6.18
N PRO A 134 -10.28 9.19 -6.34
CA PRO A 134 -9.40 9.34 -7.49
C PRO A 134 -8.55 8.09 -7.72
N VAL A 135 -8.28 7.76 -8.98
CA VAL A 135 -7.55 6.52 -9.34
C VAL A 135 -6.13 6.46 -8.79
N ASP A 136 -5.54 7.60 -8.43
CA ASP A 136 -4.22 7.71 -7.81
C ASP A 136 -4.24 7.58 -6.28
N HIS A 137 -5.39 7.17 -5.70
CA HIS A 137 -5.43 6.74 -4.30
C HIS A 137 -4.56 5.49 -4.12
N ILE A 138 -3.56 5.56 -3.22
CA ILE A 138 -2.56 4.50 -3.04
C ILE A 138 -3.18 3.13 -2.77
N GLY A 139 -4.30 3.06 -2.05
CA GLY A 139 -5.05 1.82 -1.81
C GLY A 139 -5.60 1.22 -3.11
N LEU A 140 -6.10 2.04 -4.05
CA LEU A 140 -6.54 1.56 -5.37
C LEU A 140 -5.34 1.07 -6.20
N MET A 141 -4.21 1.74 -6.10
CA MET A 141 -2.99 1.32 -6.79
C MET A 141 -2.45 0.00 -6.23
N PHE A 142 -2.55 -0.25 -4.91
CA PHE A 142 -2.24 -1.56 -4.33
C PHE A 142 -3.21 -2.64 -4.81
N ALA A 143 -4.49 -2.33 -5.01
CA ALA A 143 -5.44 -3.27 -5.60
C ALA A 143 -5.05 -3.69 -7.02
N VAL A 144 -4.68 -2.73 -7.86
CA VAL A 144 -4.17 -3.00 -9.22
C VAL A 144 -2.89 -3.84 -9.17
N LEU A 145 -1.94 -3.47 -8.29
CA LEU A 145 -0.70 -4.23 -8.11
C LEU A 145 -1.00 -5.68 -7.70
N SER A 146 -1.89 -5.87 -6.75
CA SER A 146 -2.32 -7.22 -6.30
C SER A 146 -2.94 -8.03 -7.43
N TYR A 147 -3.84 -7.43 -8.22
CA TYR A 147 -4.44 -8.08 -9.38
C TYR A 147 -3.40 -8.52 -10.41
N LEU A 148 -2.46 -7.64 -10.75
CA LEU A 148 -1.40 -7.94 -11.72
C LEU A 148 -0.48 -9.06 -11.24
N LEU A 149 -0.06 -9.01 -9.97
CA LEU A 149 0.79 -10.05 -9.36
C LEU A 149 0.07 -11.40 -9.28
N GLY A 150 -1.23 -11.41 -8.94
CA GLY A 150 -2.06 -12.61 -8.93
C GLY A 150 -2.21 -13.22 -10.33
N SER A 151 -2.50 -12.41 -11.33
CA SER A 151 -2.58 -12.85 -12.72
C SER A 151 -1.25 -13.48 -13.21
N MET A 152 -0.12 -12.91 -12.80
CA MET A 152 1.20 -13.48 -13.09
C MET A 152 1.44 -14.81 -12.35
N ALA A 153 0.92 -14.97 -11.14
CA ALA A 153 1.05 -16.20 -10.34
C ALA A 153 0.21 -17.36 -10.88
N GLU A 154 -0.97 -17.05 -11.46
CA GLU A 154 -1.88 -18.06 -12.04
C GLU A 154 -1.44 -18.53 -13.43
N GLY A 155 -0.78 -17.67 -14.19
CA GLY A 155 -0.28 -17.95 -15.53
C GLY A 155 1.24 -17.98 -15.59
N ASN A 156 1.80 -18.21 -16.79
CA ASN A 156 3.20 -17.93 -17.02
C ASN A 156 3.36 -16.41 -17.15
N ALA A 157 4.08 -15.80 -16.22
CA ALA A 157 4.34 -14.35 -16.23
C ALA A 157 5.00 -13.92 -17.55
N THR A 158 4.23 -13.25 -18.41
CA THR A 158 4.74 -12.76 -19.70
C THR A 158 5.65 -11.56 -19.52
N GLU A 159 6.53 -11.29 -20.49
CA GLU A 159 7.36 -10.07 -20.48
C GLU A 159 6.48 -8.81 -20.48
N TYR A 160 5.33 -8.85 -21.13
CA TYR A 160 4.36 -7.76 -21.13
C TYR A 160 3.82 -7.48 -19.73
N GLN A 161 3.37 -8.51 -19.00
CA GLN A 161 2.86 -8.34 -17.63
C GLN A 161 3.95 -7.83 -16.68
N GLN A 162 5.18 -8.35 -16.80
CA GLN A 162 6.32 -7.85 -16.02
C GLN A 162 6.61 -6.38 -16.31
N LYS A 163 6.51 -5.97 -17.58
CA LYS A 163 6.66 -4.57 -17.99
C LYS A 163 5.56 -3.69 -17.39
N VAL A 164 4.29 -4.12 -17.44
CA VAL A 164 3.15 -3.36 -16.89
C VAL A 164 3.34 -3.15 -15.39
N VAL A 165 3.71 -4.20 -14.63
CA VAL A 165 4.00 -4.07 -13.18
C VAL A 165 5.17 -3.12 -12.94
N SER A 166 6.25 -3.24 -13.74
CA SER A 166 7.43 -2.38 -13.59
C SER A 166 7.10 -0.92 -13.90
N ASP A 167 6.29 -0.64 -14.92
CA ASP A 167 5.88 0.71 -15.29
C ASP A 167 4.93 1.32 -14.24
N LEU A 168 3.96 0.55 -13.72
CA LEU A 168 3.10 0.97 -12.61
C LEU A 168 3.94 1.39 -11.39
N LEU A 169 4.88 0.55 -10.99
CA LEU A 169 5.75 0.83 -9.85
C LEU A 169 6.64 2.04 -10.12
N ARG A 170 7.32 2.08 -11.27
CA ARG A 170 8.35 3.07 -11.58
C ARG A 170 7.79 4.48 -11.74
N PHE A 171 6.67 4.61 -12.46
CA PHE A 171 6.17 5.90 -12.90
C PHE A 171 5.02 6.43 -12.04
N HIS A 172 4.30 5.54 -11.34
CA HIS A 172 3.07 5.93 -10.67
C HIS A 172 3.08 5.68 -9.16
N LEU A 173 3.47 4.49 -8.68
CA LEU A 173 3.35 4.16 -7.26
C LEU A 173 4.56 4.60 -6.44
N LEU A 174 5.77 4.13 -6.77
CA LEU A 174 6.98 4.39 -5.99
C LEU A 174 7.36 5.87 -5.86
N PRO A 175 7.03 6.76 -6.81
CA PRO A 175 7.38 8.17 -6.70
C PRO A 175 6.87 8.88 -5.44
N PHE A 176 5.74 8.44 -4.88
CA PHE A 176 5.16 9.07 -3.68
C PHE A 176 4.84 8.10 -2.54
N ALA A 177 4.68 6.80 -2.84
CA ALA A 177 4.17 5.82 -1.87
C ALA A 177 5.00 5.72 -0.59
N ASN A 178 6.33 5.78 -0.69
CA ASN A 178 7.19 5.77 0.49
C ASN A 178 6.95 7.00 1.38
N ARG A 179 6.64 8.17 0.79
CA ARG A 179 6.31 9.37 1.56
C ARG A 179 4.99 9.23 2.31
N VAL A 180 3.97 8.60 1.69
CA VAL A 180 2.72 8.26 2.40
C VAL A 180 3.00 7.34 3.59
N MET A 181 3.84 6.31 3.41
CA MET A 181 4.20 5.40 4.51
C MET A 181 4.98 6.12 5.63
N GLU A 182 5.93 7.01 5.29
CA GLU A 182 6.66 7.83 6.27
C GLU A 182 5.70 8.68 7.11
N LEU A 183 4.81 9.43 6.46
CA LEU A 183 3.82 10.27 7.14
C LEU A 183 2.85 9.44 7.97
N THR A 184 2.43 8.28 7.48
CA THR A 184 1.60 7.36 8.26
C THR A 184 2.32 6.91 9.53
N ASN A 185 3.58 6.47 9.42
CA ASN A 185 4.36 6.06 10.59
C ASN A 185 4.60 7.21 11.58
N GLU A 186 4.82 8.43 11.07
CA GLU A 186 5.09 9.62 11.88
C GLU A 186 3.85 10.07 12.66
N HIS A 187 2.68 10.04 12.03
CA HIS A 187 1.46 10.65 12.55
C HIS A 187 0.45 9.65 13.13
N ALA A 188 0.61 8.35 12.90
CA ALA A 188 -0.28 7.35 13.46
C ALA A 188 -0.23 7.33 14.99
N SER A 189 -1.40 7.30 15.62
CA SER A 189 -1.54 7.14 17.07
C SER A 189 -1.48 5.67 17.49
N SER A 190 -1.88 4.77 16.60
CA SER A 190 -1.90 3.33 16.86
C SER A 190 -0.64 2.64 16.36
N SER A 191 -0.15 1.66 17.13
CA SER A 191 0.92 0.78 16.67
C SER A 191 0.48 -0.12 15.50
N TYR A 192 -0.83 -0.23 15.23
CA TYR A 192 -1.38 -0.87 14.04
C TYR A 192 -0.94 -0.14 12.76
N TYR A 193 -1.26 1.15 12.62
CA TYR A 193 -0.87 1.92 11.43
C TYR A 193 0.63 2.18 11.37
N GLN A 194 1.32 2.36 12.50
CA GLN A 194 2.78 2.46 12.54
C GLN A 194 3.44 1.18 12.00
N GLY A 195 2.99 0.02 12.46
CA GLY A 195 3.48 -1.29 12.02
C GLY A 195 3.23 -1.51 10.52
N MET A 196 2.01 -1.22 10.05
CA MET A 196 1.65 -1.35 8.64
C MET A 196 2.43 -0.40 7.73
N ALA A 197 2.68 0.82 8.17
CA ALA A 197 3.47 1.78 7.41
C ALA A 197 4.94 1.34 7.26
N LEU A 198 5.55 0.85 8.33
CA LEU A 198 6.91 0.29 8.28
C LEU A 198 6.99 -0.91 7.33
N LEU A 199 6.07 -1.85 7.44
CA LEU A 199 6.02 -3.03 6.59
C LEU A 199 5.70 -2.69 5.13
N GLY A 200 4.83 -1.71 4.90
CA GLY A 200 4.53 -1.18 3.56
C GLY A 200 5.76 -0.55 2.90
N SER A 201 6.51 0.27 3.63
CA SER A 201 7.80 0.81 3.15
C SER A 201 8.81 -0.28 2.81
N VAL A 202 8.94 -1.28 3.68
CA VAL A 202 9.84 -2.43 3.42
C VAL A 202 9.43 -3.17 2.16
N PHE A 203 8.13 -3.43 1.99
CA PHE A 203 7.59 -4.09 0.80
C PHE A 203 7.87 -3.31 -0.50
N LEU A 204 7.59 -2.01 -0.53
CA LEU A 204 7.84 -1.15 -1.69
C LEU A 204 9.32 -1.12 -2.07
N ASN A 205 10.20 -0.97 -1.08
CA ASN A 205 11.64 -0.96 -1.30
C ASN A 205 12.14 -2.35 -1.76
N HIS A 206 11.64 -3.43 -1.17
CA HIS A 206 11.97 -4.78 -1.57
C HIS A 206 11.57 -5.06 -3.03
N LEU A 207 10.35 -4.70 -3.43
CA LEU A 207 9.89 -4.83 -4.82
C LEU A 207 10.78 -4.06 -5.80
N SER A 208 11.12 -2.82 -5.45
CA SER A 208 11.98 -1.97 -6.28
C SER A 208 13.34 -2.65 -6.54
N VAL A 209 13.97 -3.19 -5.50
CA VAL A 209 15.25 -3.91 -5.61
C VAL A 209 15.07 -5.23 -6.36
N ARG A 210 14.06 -6.02 -6.01
CA ARG A 210 13.82 -7.37 -6.56
C ARG A 210 13.52 -7.34 -8.06
N LEU A 211 12.83 -6.28 -8.52
CA LEU A 211 12.49 -6.05 -9.92
C LEU A 211 13.48 -5.15 -10.64
N ASN A 212 14.55 -4.71 -9.97
CA ASN A 212 15.55 -3.77 -10.51
C ASN A 212 14.89 -2.48 -11.06
N ILE A 213 13.94 -1.94 -10.31
CA ILE A 213 13.23 -0.71 -10.68
C ILE A 213 13.91 0.47 -10.01
N ILE A 214 14.28 1.46 -10.80
CA ILE A 214 14.70 2.77 -10.32
C ILE A 214 13.49 3.69 -10.43
N PRO A 215 12.88 4.10 -9.30
CA PRO A 215 11.74 5.02 -9.34
C PRO A 215 12.08 6.31 -10.07
N LEU A 216 11.13 6.86 -10.78
CA LEU A 216 11.28 8.20 -11.32
C LEU A 216 11.31 9.19 -10.15
N LYS A 217 12.35 10.04 -10.13
CA LYS A 217 12.50 11.04 -9.09
C LYS A 217 11.66 12.25 -9.43
N TYR A 218 10.68 12.52 -8.61
CA TYR A 218 9.91 13.77 -8.65
C TYR A 218 10.31 14.65 -7.46
N LYS A 219 10.10 15.94 -7.61
CA LYS A 219 10.02 16.85 -6.47
C LYS A 219 8.72 16.52 -5.74
N LEU A 220 8.80 16.19 -4.47
CA LEU A 220 7.60 16.04 -3.64
C LEU A 220 7.28 17.40 -3.03
N TYR A 221 6.01 17.75 -3.05
CA TYR A 221 5.50 19.02 -2.54
C TYR A 221 4.95 18.88 -1.10
N ARG A 222 4.83 17.62 -0.64
CA ARG A 222 4.35 17.30 0.70
C ARG A 222 5.18 16.24 1.41
#